data_e339eeabea1556f9ab9ada5f678d1247
#
_entry.id   e339eeabea1556f9ab9ada5f678d1247
#
_cell.length_a   1.000
_cell.length_b   1.000
_cell.length_c   1.000
_cell.angle_alpha   90.00
_cell.angle_beta   90.00
_cell.angle_gamma   90.00
#
_symmetry.space_group_name_H-M   'P 1'
#
loop_
_entity.id
_entity.type
_entity.pdbx_description
1 polymer ?
#
loop_
_entity_poly.entity_id
_entity_poly.type
_entity_poly.pdbx_seq_one_letter_code
_entity_poly.pdbx_strand_id
1 'polypeptide(L)'
;MKPIATSRRVAAVSLVGATALLLSGCGSGNDSGGAADGSVSLGFVNGSNTHFHTCLLKAVEQEGEAQDAKVYSANSKQDAGTELSNIEDMIARNVDALIVQTVNVDALEGDIAKAKSAGIPIYLTSVATSDMNDVLGAAVVDLKKVGALDAGWIDKDSAGKDVTVGVVAGAPGAASDLLVGGFKDALPKNAKVVANQPGMFNPAKAQDVAENMIQSHPDLDYAFVANEEMAFAVRKAFDAAGAKDVKIVSVNGTEEGVAAVKDGRLAATVANSAMTIGQTAVKNTVGLLDKKEGVDKISDIPLVLVTKDNLSEAPQYCPK
;
A
#
# COMPACT_ATOMS: atom_id res chain seq x y z
N MET A 1 29.00 -11.69 -69.12
CA MET A 1 29.10 -10.74 -70.28
C MET A 1 29.02 -9.33 -69.71
N LYS A 2 30.15 -8.65 -69.81
CA LYS A 2 30.32 -7.18 -69.68
C LYS A 2 29.85 -6.56 -70.98
N PRO A 3 29.90 -5.26 -71.15
CA PRO A 3 29.81 -4.04 -70.33
C PRO A 3 28.85 -2.99 -71.00
N ILE A 4 28.73 -1.74 -70.52
CA ILE A 4 29.31 -0.55 -71.13
C ILE A 4 28.78 0.72 -70.42
N ALA A 5 29.74 1.56 -70.06
CA ALA A 5 29.64 2.90 -69.53
C ALA A 5 29.44 3.95 -70.63
N THR A 6 29.00 5.17 -70.19
CA THR A 6 29.45 6.49 -70.73
C THR A 6 28.73 7.58 -69.94
N SER A 7 29.34 8.43 -69.17
CA SER A 7 30.24 9.57 -69.29
C SER A 7 29.64 10.83 -69.99
N ARG A 8 29.74 11.91 -69.33
CA ARG A 8 30.16 13.32 -69.70
C ARG A 8 29.15 14.39 -69.18
N ARG A 9 29.55 15.25 -68.38
CA ARG A 9 30.45 16.42 -68.32
C ARG A 9 29.66 17.75 -68.28
N VAL A 10 29.84 18.49 -67.19
CA VAL A 10 30.40 19.83 -67.06
C VAL A 10 29.51 21.01 -67.48
N ALA A 11 29.21 21.85 -66.54
CA ALA A 11 29.60 23.30 -66.63
C ALA A 11 29.33 24.02 -65.27
N ALA A 12 30.35 24.66 -64.83
CA ALA A 12 30.38 25.59 -63.69
C ALA A 12 29.98 26.98 -64.20
N VAL A 13 29.23 27.71 -63.34
CA VAL A 13 29.27 29.20 -63.42
C VAL A 13 29.26 29.69 -61.97
N SER A 14 30.33 30.37 -61.62
CA SER A 14 30.52 31.17 -60.41
C SER A 14 29.84 32.54 -60.54
N LEU A 15 29.20 33.05 -59.51
CA LEU A 15 29.14 34.48 -59.28
C LEU A 15 29.10 34.81 -57.79
N VAL A 16 29.97 35.72 -57.47
CA VAL A 16 30.35 36.34 -56.20
C VAL A 16 29.29 37.36 -55.76
N GLY A 17 29.07 37.46 -54.44
CA GLY A 17 28.29 38.59 -53.93
C GLY A 17 28.05 38.57 -52.44
N ALA A 18 28.98 39.18 -51.69
CA ALA A 18 28.87 40.08 -50.54
C ALA A 18 28.15 39.67 -49.25
N THR A 19 28.97 39.39 -48.24
CA THR A 19 28.99 39.89 -46.84
C THR A 19 27.74 40.51 -46.23
N ALA A 20 27.25 39.89 -45.16
CA ALA A 20 26.76 40.57 -43.95
C ALA A 20 27.02 39.70 -42.73
N LEU A 21 27.98 40.12 -41.91
CA LEU A 21 28.27 39.66 -40.56
C LEU A 21 27.12 40.10 -39.63
N LEU A 22 26.41 39.16 -39.04
CA LEU A 22 25.74 39.37 -37.76
C LEU A 22 26.18 38.29 -36.78
N LEU A 23 26.99 38.72 -35.83
CA LEU A 23 27.27 38.01 -34.61
C LEU A 23 25.95 37.86 -33.84
N SER A 24 25.53 36.66 -33.58
CA SER A 24 24.66 36.38 -32.49
C SER A 24 25.12 35.08 -31.79
N GLY A 25 25.32 35.22 -30.50
CA GLY A 25 26.01 34.40 -29.55
C GLY A 25 25.69 32.90 -29.56
N CYS A 26 26.75 32.14 -29.37
CA CYS A 26 26.70 30.79 -28.86
C CYS A 26 26.14 30.82 -27.43
N GLY A 27 24.86 30.51 -27.29
CA GLY A 27 24.30 29.99 -26.08
C GLY A 27 24.33 28.47 -26.19
N SER A 28 25.26 27.82 -25.54
CA SER A 28 25.20 26.38 -25.28
C SER A 28 24.04 26.13 -24.33
N GLY A 29 22.85 25.95 -24.86
CA GLY A 29 21.72 25.39 -24.17
C GLY A 29 21.89 23.89 -24.22
N ASN A 30 22.22 23.31 -23.08
CA ASN A 30 22.11 21.87 -22.84
C ASN A 30 20.61 21.59 -22.76
N ASP A 31 19.97 21.23 -23.87
CA ASP A 31 18.60 20.73 -23.87
C ASP A 31 18.58 19.34 -23.23
N SER A 32 18.58 19.32 -21.90
CA SER A 32 18.03 18.21 -21.15
C SER A 32 16.52 18.33 -21.25
N GLY A 33 15.88 17.56 -22.12
CA GLY A 33 14.43 17.48 -22.26
C GLY A 33 13.78 16.95 -20.98
N GLY A 34 13.64 17.81 -19.98
CA GLY A 34 12.77 17.64 -18.83
C GLY A 34 11.48 18.40 -19.08
N ALA A 35 10.34 17.80 -18.85
CA ALA A 35 9.03 18.40 -19.00
C ALA A 35 8.92 19.68 -18.20
N ALA A 36 8.84 20.80 -18.88
CA ALA A 36 8.78 22.13 -18.29
C ALA A 36 7.32 22.53 -18.00
N ASP A 37 6.68 21.85 -17.06
CA ASP A 37 5.48 22.43 -16.48
C ASP A 37 5.61 22.68 -14.96
N GLY A 38 6.71 22.33 -14.34
CA GLY A 38 7.01 22.63 -12.92
C GLY A 38 6.18 21.82 -11.92
N SER A 39 5.33 20.88 -12.35
CA SER A 39 4.59 20.00 -11.47
C SER A 39 5.48 18.87 -10.95
N VAL A 40 5.32 18.53 -9.66
CA VAL A 40 6.02 17.39 -9.03
C VAL A 40 5.53 16.10 -9.65
N SER A 41 6.45 15.20 -10.01
CA SER A 41 6.15 13.86 -10.53
C SER A 41 6.40 12.80 -9.44
N LEU A 42 5.39 11.99 -9.16
CA LEU A 42 5.43 10.94 -8.14
C LEU A 42 5.28 9.57 -8.78
N GLY A 43 6.14 8.62 -8.41
CA GLY A 43 5.97 7.21 -8.73
C GLY A 43 5.28 6.50 -7.57
N PHE A 44 4.09 5.94 -7.78
CA PHE A 44 3.41 5.12 -6.78
C PHE A 44 3.54 3.64 -7.10
N VAL A 45 4.29 2.91 -6.26
CA VAL A 45 4.44 1.45 -6.37
C VAL A 45 3.56 0.79 -5.32
N ASN A 46 2.52 0.10 -5.81
CA ASN A 46 1.48 -0.52 -4.99
C ASN A 46 1.70 -2.05 -4.90
N GLY A 47 1.72 -2.60 -3.68
CA GLY A 47 2.10 -3.99 -3.44
C GLY A 47 1.13 -5.04 -3.99
N SER A 48 -0.18 -4.72 -4.10
CA SER A 48 -1.21 -5.68 -4.50
C SER A 48 -2.44 -5.01 -5.11
N ASN A 49 -3.52 -5.78 -5.29
CA ASN A 49 -4.79 -5.33 -5.87
C ASN A 49 -6.02 -5.68 -5.01
N THR A 50 -5.84 -5.93 -3.71
CA THR A 50 -6.99 -6.06 -2.79
C THR A 50 -7.77 -4.75 -2.70
N HIS A 51 -8.93 -4.76 -2.07
CA HIS A 51 -9.73 -3.55 -1.87
C HIS A 51 -8.92 -2.42 -1.21
N PHE A 52 -8.10 -2.76 -0.19
CA PHE A 52 -7.16 -1.81 0.43
C PHE A 52 -6.27 -1.11 -0.61
N HIS A 53 -5.61 -1.87 -1.46
CA HIS A 53 -4.67 -1.34 -2.46
C HIS A 53 -5.37 -0.51 -3.54
N THR A 54 -6.60 -0.89 -3.91
CA THR A 54 -7.42 -0.11 -4.85
C THR A 54 -7.83 1.25 -4.26
N CYS A 55 -8.24 1.27 -2.99
CA CYS A 55 -8.60 2.52 -2.30
C CYS A 55 -7.37 3.40 -2.07
N LEU A 56 -6.23 2.81 -1.72
CA LEU A 56 -4.96 3.51 -1.56
C LEU A 56 -4.53 4.20 -2.86
N LEU A 57 -4.60 3.49 -4.00
CA LEU A 57 -4.29 4.05 -5.31
C LEU A 57 -5.18 5.25 -5.62
N LYS A 58 -6.51 5.10 -5.46
CA LYS A 58 -7.45 6.21 -5.67
C LYS A 58 -7.11 7.42 -4.79
N ALA A 59 -6.75 7.19 -3.53
CA ALA A 59 -6.40 8.26 -2.61
C ALA A 59 -5.11 8.98 -3.02
N VAL A 60 -4.10 8.23 -3.49
CA VAL A 60 -2.84 8.79 -3.98
C VAL A 60 -3.09 9.61 -5.26
N GLU A 61 -3.89 9.09 -6.20
CA GLU A 61 -4.21 9.79 -7.45
C GLU A 61 -5.01 11.07 -7.18
N GLN A 62 -6.08 11.01 -6.36
CA GLN A 62 -6.89 12.20 -6.04
C GLN A 62 -6.10 13.27 -5.27
N GLU A 63 -5.27 12.85 -4.32
CA GLU A 63 -4.44 13.80 -3.58
C GLU A 63 -3.31 14.35 -4.46
N GLY A 64 -2.78 13.54 -5.38
CA GLY A 64 -1.83 14.01 -6.41
C GLY A 64 -2.41 15.15 -7.23
N GLU A 65 -3.63 14.98 -7.75
CA GLU A 65 -4.34 16.05 -8.46
C GLU A 65 -4.55 17.31 -7.58
N ALA A 66 -4.92 17.11 -6.30
CA ALA A 66 -5.12 18.21 -5.35
C ALA A 66 -3.83 18.98 -5.00
N GLN A 67 -2.68 18.33 -5.11
CA GLN A 67 -1.34 18.92 -4.88
C GLN A 67 -0.64 19.35 -6.19
N ASP A 68 -1.34 19.32 -7.32
CA ASP A 68 -0.76 19.61 -8.65
C ASP A 68 0.46 18.72 -8.97
N ALA A 69 0.42 17.48 -8.51
CA ALA A 69 1.46 16.48 -8.70
C ALA A 69 1.00 15.41 -9.71
N LYS A 70 1.89 15.06 -10.63
CA LYS A 70 1.65 13.98 -11.58
C LYS A 70 1.98 12.62 -10.99
N VAL A 71 1.01 11.73 -10.88
CA VAL A 71 1.19 10.38 -10.34
C VAL A 71 1.34 9.37 -11.46
N TYR A 72 2.42 8.57 -11.40
CA TYR A 72 2.60 7.35 -12.20
C TYR A 72 2.45 6.15 -11.28
N SER A 73 1.55 5.22 -11.59
CA SER A 73 1.29 4.07 -10.73
C SER A 73 1.73 2.75 -11.37
N ALA A 74 2.21 1.82 -10.54
CA ALA A 74 2.52 0.45 -10.91
C ALA A 74 2.07 -0.50 -9.78
N ASN A 75 1.77 -1.77 -10.12
CA ASN A 75 1.31 -2.76 -9.15
C ASN A 75 2.24 -3.98 -9.14
N SER A 76 2.71 -4.35 -7.97
CA SER A 76 3.69 -5.43 -7.76
C SER A 76 3.06 -6.82 -7.65
N LYS A 77 1.73 -6.92 -7.58
CA LYS A 77 0.97 -8.18 -7.56
C LYS A 77 1.44 -9.19 -6.51
N GLN A 78 1.84 -8.70 -5.35
CA GLN A 78 2.42 -9.48 -4.23
C GLN A 78 3.75 -10.19 -4.58
N ASP A 79 4.50 -9.67 -5.53
CA ASP A 79 5.80 -10.21 -5.95
C ASP A 79 6.91 -9.18 -5.77
N ALA A 80 7.91 -9.48 -4.94
CA ALA A 80 9.01 -8.57 -4.62
C ALA A 80 9.93 -8.29 -5.84
N GLY A 81 10.08 -9.25 -6.75
CA GLY A 81 10.85 -9.04 -7.98
C GLY A 81 10.15 -8.06 -8.93
N THR A 82 8.81 -8.14 -9.00
CA THR A 82 7.99 -7.18 -9.74
C THR A 82 8.02 -5.80 -9.06
N GLU A 83 8.05 -5.73 -7.71
CA GLU A 83 8.21 -4.47 -6.97
C GLU A 83 9.50 -3.76 -7.34
N LEU A 84 10.64 -4.48 -7.30
CA LEU A 84 11.93 -3.96 -7.72
C LEU A 84 11.89 -3.44 -9.17
N SER A 85 11.33 -4.22 -10.10
CA SER A 85 11.21 -3.80 -11.50
C SER A 85 10.37 -2.53 -11.66
N ASN A 86 9.26 -2.42 -10.92
CA ASN A 86 8.41 -1.23 -10.91
C ASN A 86 9.16 0.01 -10.37
N ILE A 87 9.96 -0.16 -9.31
CA ILE A 87 10.81 0.90 -8.76
C ILE A 87 11.86 1.34 -9.80
N GLU A 88 12.53 0.39 -10.47
CA GLU A 88 13.47 0.66 -11.56
C GLU A 88 12.83 1.44 -12.72
N ASP A 89 11.63 1.07 -13.11
CA ASP A 89 10.87 1.77 -14.15
C ASP A 89 10.54 3.22 -13.75
N MET A 90 10.18 3.46 -12.49
CA MET A 90 9.94 4.82 -11.99
C MET A 90 11.25 5.63 -11.90
N ILE A 91 12.35 5.01 -11.52
CA ILE A 91 13.69 5.63 -11.55
C ILE A 91 14.05 6.02 -13.00
N ALA A 92 13.82 5.13 -13.96
CA ALA A 92 14.08 5.43 -15.38
C ALA A 92 13.18 6.54 -15.94
N ARG A 93 12.00 6.75 -15.37
CA ARG A 93 11.11 7.89 -15.67
C ARG A 93 11.57 9.20 -15.04
N ASN A 94 12.57 9.14 -14.15
CA ASN A 94 13.12 10.29 -13.42
C ASN A 94 12.03 11.03 -12.63
N VAL A 95 11.20 10.28 -11.87
CA VAL A 95 10.22 10.87 -10.95
C VAL A 95 10.92 11.62 -9.82
N ASP A 96 10.26 12.64 -9.25
CA ASP A 96 10.85 13.45 -8.16
C ASP A 96 10.86 12.70 -6.82
N ALA A 97 9.93 11.78 -6.60
CA ALA A 97 9.92 10.87 -5.46
C ALA A 97 9.13 9.59 -5.76
N LEU A 98 9.40 8.56 -4.96
CA LEU A 98 8.64 7.31 -4.93
C LEU A 98 7.77 7.27 -3.68
N ILE A 99 6.51 6.84 -3.82
CA ILE A 99 5.64 6.41 -2.73
C ILE A 99 5.48 4.90 -2.87
N VAL A 100 5.86 4.14 -1.84
CA VAL A 100 5.90 2.67 -1.91
C VAL A 100 5.03 2.06 -0.82
N GLN A 101 4.08 1.23 -1.24
CA GLN A 101 3.39 0.27 -0.40
C GLN A 101 4.01 -1.09 -0.68
N THR A 102 4.97 -1.48 0.15
CA THR A 102 5.84 -2.63 -0.14
C THR A 102 5.14 -3.97 0.01
N VAL A 103 5.57 -4.92 -0.81
CA VAL A 103 5.21 -6.35 -0.70
C VAL A 103 5.99 -7.02 0.43
N ASN A 104 7.28 -6.67 0.58
CA ASN A 104 8.17 -7.30 1.54
C ASN A 104 9.18 -6.30 2.09
N VAL A 105 9.13 -6.05 3.40
CA VAL A 105 10.00 -5.09 4.09
C VAL A 105 11.48 -5.51 4.02
N ASP A 106 11.78 -6.82 4.05
CA ASP A 106 13.17 -7.29 4.00
C ASP A 106 13.82 -7.05 2.62
N ALA A 107 13.03 -7.12 1.55
CA ALA A 107 13.50 -6.81 0.19
C ALA A 107 13.68 -5.30 -0.04
N LEU A 108 12.94 -4.48 0.67
CA LEU A 108 12.86 -3.03 0.50
C LEU A 108 14.19 -2.31 0.75
N GLU A 109 15.10 -2.86 1.57
CA GLU A 109 16.42 -2.24 1.82
C GLU A 109 17.23 -2.08 0.52
N GLY A 110 17.19 -3.10 -0.36
CA GLY A 110 17.82 -3.04 -1.67
C GLY A 110 17.21 -1.99 -2.58
N ASP A 111 15.88 -1.88 -2.56
CA ASP A 111 15.11 -0.92 -3.35
C ASP A 111 15.38 0.52 -2.91
N ILE A 112 15.45 0.76 -1.60
CA ILE A 112 15.81 2.06 -1.01
C ILE A 112 17.23 2.45 -1.43
N ALA A 113 18.19 1.54 -1.32
CA ALA A 113 19.58 1.81 -1.72
C ALA A 113 19.69 2.16 -3.21
N LYS A 114 18.92 1.50 -4.06
CA LYS A 114 18.86 1.75 -5.51
C LYS A 114 18.28 3.12 -5.84
N ALA A 115 17.13 3.46 -5.27
CA ALA A 115 16.49 4.76 -5.46
C ALA A 115 17.37 5.90 -4.93
N LYS A 116 17.99 5.73 -3.75
CA LYS A 116 18.95 6.67 -3.16
C LYS A 116 20.14 6.90 -4.10
N SER A 117 20.70 5.85 -4.71
CA SER A 117 21.82 5.95 -5.66
C SER A 117 21.44 6.74 -6.93
N ALA A 118 20.17 6.71 -7.31
CA ALA A 118 19.61 7.49 -8.41
C ALA A 118 19.20 8.93 -7.99
N GLY A 119 19.30 9.25 -6.70
CA GLY A 119 18.90 10.56 -6.15
C GLY A 119 17.39 10.73 -5.99
N ILE A 120 16.61 9.64 -6.05
CA ILE A 120 15.14 9.64 -5.95
C ILE A 120 14.74 9.18 -4.55
N PRO A 121 14.16 10.06 -3.72
CA PRO A 121 13.73 9.72 -2.36
C PRO A 121 12.49 8.80 -2.35
N ILE A 122 12.41 7.91 -1.35
CA ILE A 122 11.28 7.01 -1.13
C ILE A 122 10.49 7.45 0.11
N TYR A 123 9.16 7.52 -0.02
CA TYR A 123 8.21 7.65 1.08
C TYR A 123 7.42 6.33 1.22
N LEU A 124 7.32 5.80 2.45
CA LEU A 124 6.69 4.51 2.72
C LEU A 124 5.24 4.66 3.18
N THR A 125 4.42 3.63 2.93
CA THR A 125 3.03 3.58 3.40
C THR A 125 2.74 2.29 4.15
N SER A 126 1.91 2.37 5.18
CA SER A 126 1.41 1.29 6.06
C SER A 126 2.48 0.66 6.94
N VAL A 127 3.56 0.13 6.37
CA VAL A 127 4.71 -0.41 7.09
C VAL A 127 5.96 0.36 6.73
N ALA A 128 6.91 0.38 7.64
CA ALA A 128 8.20 1.04 7.46
C ALA A 128 9.34 0.08 7.82
N THR A 129 10.53 0.37 7.31
CA THR A 129 11.77 -0.29 7.71
C THR A 129 12.17 0.12 9.14
N SER A 130 12.97 -0.70 9.80
CA SER A 130 13.52 -0.36 11.12
C SER A 130 14.48 0.83 11.07
N ASP A 131 15.21 1.01 9.96
CA ASP A 131 16.07 2.16 9.70
C ASP A 131 15.37 3.13 8.72
N MET A 132 15.04 4.32 9.23
CA MET A 132 14.37 5.38 8.49
C MET A 132 15.33 6.48 8.00
N ASN A 133 16.65 6.28 8.09
CA ASN A 133 17.62 7.32 7.72
C ASN A 133 17.62 7.58 6.21
N ASP A 134 17.46 6.53 5.41
CA ASP A 134 17.58 6.57 3.95
C ASP A 134 16.23 6.73 3.22
N VAL A 135 15.14 6.98 3.96
CA VAL A 135 13.83 7.26 3.39
C VAL A 135 13.43 8.72 3.63
N LEU A 136 12.63 9.26 2.72
CA LEU A 136 12.06 10.60 2.84
C LEU A 136 11.14 10.71 4.04
N GLY A 137 10.29 9.71 4.23
CA GLY A 137 9.34 9.63 5.34
C GLY A 137 8.44 8.39 5.24
N ALA A 138 7.44 8.33 6.13
CA ALA A 138 6.42 7.28 6.11
C ALA A 138 5.10 7.70 6.73
N ALA A 139 3.99 7.19 6.17
CA ALA A 139 2.66 7.15 6.79
C ALA A 139 2.45 5.73 7.35
N VAL A 140 2.58 5.56 8.66
CA VAL A 140 2.70 4.25 9.32
C VAL A 140 1.40 3.86 10.00
N VAL A 141 1.01 2.59 9.85
CA VAL A 141 -0.05 1.95 10.62
C VAL A 141 0.60 1.10 11.72
N ASP A 142 0.30 1.38 12.97
CA ASP A 142 0.74 0.52 14.07
C ASP A 142 -0.05 -0.81 14.07
N LEU A 143 0.42 -1.76 13.26
CA LEU A 143 -0.23 -3.06 13.07
C LEU A 143 -0.25 -3.90 14.36
N LYS A 144 0.73 -3.75 15.24
CA LYS A 144 0.68 -4.40 16.56
C LYS A 144 -0.49 -3.87 17.39
N LYS A 145 -0.68 -2.55 17.39
CA LYS A 145 -1.81 -1.91 18.07
C LYS A 145 -3.13 -2.29 17.44
N VAL A 146 -3.20 -2.46 16.11
CA VAL A 146 -4.40 -2.97 15.42
C VAL A 146 -4.80 -4.32 16.00
N GLY A 147 -3.88 -5.30 16.00
CA GLY A 147 -4.15 -6.62 16.58
C GLY A 147 -4.50 -6.56 18.07
N ALA A 148 -3.80 -5.71 18.84
CA ALA A 148 -4.06 -5.54 20.26
C ALA A 148 -5.46 -4.96 20.55
N LEU A 149 -5.98 -4.08 19.70
CA LEU A 149 -7.34 -3.53 19.84
C LEU A 149 -8.41 -4.62 19.63
N ASP A 150 -8.24 -5.51 18.65
CA ASP A 150 -9.13 -6.65 18.43
C ASP A 150 -9.07 -7.64 19.60
N ALA A 151 -7.88 -7.95 20.11
CA ALA A 151 -7.71 -8.79 21.30
C ALA A 151 -8.36 -8.17 22.54
N GLY A 152 -8.22 -6.85 22.72
CA GLY A 152 -8.86 -6.11 23.80
C GLY A 152 -10.39 -6.10 23.71
N TRP A 153 -10.95 -6.19 22.52
CA TRP A 153 -12.39 -6.39 22.33
C TRP A 153 -12.81 -7.78 22.82
N ILE A 154 -12.07 -8.85 22.45
CA ILE A 154 -12.32 -10.22 22.92
C ILE A 154 -12.21 -10.31 24.46
N ASP A 155 -11.23 -9.66 25.07
CA ASP A 155 -11.07 -9.62 26.53
C ASP A 155 -12.32 -9.11 27.22
N LYS A 156 -12.84 -7.98 26.75
CA LYS A 156 -14.07 -7.36 27.29
C LYS A 156 -15.30 -8.24 27.06
N ASP A 157 -15.45 -8.83 25.86
CA ASP A 157 -16.64 -9.60 25.50
C ASP A 157 -16.66 -10.99 26.16
N SER A 158 -15.50 -11.63 26.34
CA SER A 158 -15.37 -12.90 27.05
C SER A 158 -15.67 -12.80 28.55
N ALA A 159 -15.52 -11.60 29.12
CA ALA A 159 -15.77 -11.31 30.53
C ALA A 159 -15.08 -12.30 31.49
N GLY A 160 -13.84 -12.70 31.17
CA GLY A 160 -13.04 -13.61 31.96
C GLY A 160 -13.38 -15.09 31.83
N LYS A 161 -14.30 -15.48 30.94
CA LYS A 161 -14.57 -16.88 30.62
C LYS A 161 -13.45 -17.47 29.78
N ASP A 162 -13.14 -18.75 30.00
CA ASP A 162 -12.24 -19.49 29.12
C ASP A 162 -12.86 -19.60 27.72
N VAL A 163 -12.12 -19.19 26.70
CA VAL A 163 -12.59 -19.13 25.31
C VAL A 163 -11.53 -19.62 24.32
N THR A 164 -11.97 -20.12 23.19
CA THR A 164 -11.15 -20.60 22.09
C THR A 164 -11.13 -19.59 20.95
N VAL A 165 -9.95 -19.39 20.34
CA VAL A 165 -9.72 -18.39 19.30
C VAL A 165 -9.04 -19.00 18.07
N GLY A 166 -9.64 -18.85 16.92
CA GLY A 166 -9.03 -19.11 15.62
C GLY A 166 -8.36 -17.86 15.07
N VAL A 167 -7.26 -18.04 14.33
CA VAL A 167 -6.57 -16.95 13.62
C VAL A 167 -6.47 -17.28 12.15
N VAL A 168 -7.04 -16.43 11.30
CA VAL A 168 -6.87 -16.45 9.84
C VAL A 168 -5.95 -15.30 9.47
N ALA A 169 -4.66 -15.61 9.39
CA ALA A 169 -3.58 -14.65 9.15
C ALA A 169 -3.58 -14.13 7.69
N GLY A 170 -2.83 -13.07 7.43
CA GLY A 170 -2.54 -12.59 6.08
C GLY A 170 -1.54 -13.49 5.33
N ALA A 171 -0.95 -12.98 4.26
CA ALA A 171 0.21 -13.59 3.63
C ALA A 171 1.43 -13.49 4.57
N PRO A 172 2.34 -14.50 4.57
CA PRO A 172 3.57 -14.41 5.34
C PRO A 172 4.36 -13.14 5.02
N GLY A 173 4.87 -12.46 6.05
CA GLY A 173 5.64 -11.23 5.95
C GLY A 173 5.30 -10.24 7.06
N ALA A 174 6.06 -9.14 7.13
CA ALA A 174 6.04 -8.20 8.25
C ALA A 174 4.65 -7.68 8.60
N ALA A 175 3.81 -7.36 7.61
CA ALA A 175 2.47 -6.85 7.86
C ALA A 175 1.59 -7.85 8.62
N SER A 176 1.57 -9.12 8.17
CA SER A 176 0.81 -10.19 8.84
C SER A 176 1.41 -10.55 10.20
N ASP A 177 2.74 -10.61 10.28
CA ASP A 177 3.44 -11.01 11.51
C ASP A 177 3.26 -9.98 12.63
N LEU A 178 3.35 -8.69 12.31
CA LEU A 178 3.10 -7.61 13.26
C LEU A 178 1.64 -7.61 13.75
N LEU A 179 0.70 -7.77 12.82
CA LEU A 179 -0.72 -7.78 13.13
C LEU A 179 -1.11 -8.97 14.02
N VAL A 180 -0.74 -10.18 13.61
CA VAL A 180 -1.03 -11.42 14.36
C VAL A 180 -0.23 -11.47 15.67
N GLY A 181 1.02 -11.00 15.65
CA GLY A 181 1.85 -10.88 16.86
C GLY A 181 1.19 -9.97 17.89
N GLY A 182 0.80 -8.75 17.50
CA GLY A 182 0.11 -7.81 18.38
C GLY A 182 -1.21 -8.36 18.94
N PHE A 183 -1.98 -9.07 18.10
CA PHE A 183 -3.20 -9.74 18.52
C PHE A 183 -2.91 -10.81 19.60
N LYS A 184 -1.99 -11.72 19.35
CA LYS A 184 -1.65 -12.83 20.27
C LYS A 184 -1.03 -12.34 21.57
N ASP A 185 -0.16 -11.33 21.50
CA ASP A 185 0.52 -10.76 22.67
C ASP A 185 -0.46 -10.05 23.61
N ALA A 186 -1.55 -9.51 23.07
CA ALA A 186 -2.58 -8.80 23.83
C ALA A 186 -3.77 -9.67 24.27
N LEU A 187 -3.85 -10.92 23.81
CA LEU A 187 -4.93 -11.82 24.24
C LEU A 187 -4.90 -12.06 25.76
N PRO A 188 -6.08 -12.06 26.41
CA PRO A 188 -6.16 -12.37 27.83
C PRO A 188 -5.81 -13.85 28.07
N LYS A 189 -5.37 -14.17 29.29
CA LYS A 189 -4.92 -15.53 29.67
C LYS A 189 -5.99 -16.62 29.52
N ASN A 190 -7.25 -16.25 29.59
CA ASN A 190 -8.40 -17.12 29.40
C ASN A 190 -8.77 -17.35 27.93
N ALA A 191 -8.13 -16.67 26.98
CA ALA A 191 -8.34 -16.89 25.55
C ALA A 191 -7.20 -17.74 24.95
N LYS A 192 -7.56 -18.93 24.46
CA LYS A 192 -6.59 -19.88 23.90
C LYS A 192 -6.66 -19.90 22.37
N VAL A 193 -5.55 -19.57 21.71
CA VAL A 193 -5.43 -19.77 20.26
C VAL A 193 -5.33 -21.26 19.98
N VAL A 194 -6.35 -21.82 19.30
CA VAL A 194 -6.44 -23.25 18.95
C VAL A 194 -6.06 -23.54 17.50
N ALA A 195 -6.11 -22.53 16.63
CA ALA A 195 -5.69 -22.61 15.23
C ALA A 195 -5.10 -21.27 14.77
N ASN A 196 -4.04 -21.31 13.94
CA ASN A 196 -3.47 -20.14 13.26
C ASN A 196 -3.02 -20.56 11.87
N GLN A 197 -3.69 -20.09 10.84
CA GLN A 197 -3.49 -20.50 9.45
C GLN A 197 -3.46 -19.28 8.52
N PRO A 198 -2.60 -19.26 7.48
CA PRO A 198 -2.54 -18.16 6.53
C PRO A 198 -3.70 -18.22 5.53
N GLY A 199 -4.51 -17.17 5.52
CA GLY A 199 -5.55 -16.90 4.50
C GLY A 199 -5.01 -16.12 3.30
N MET A 200 -3.73 -15.70 3.32
CA MET A 200 -3.00 -15.12 2.18
C MET A 200 -3.60 -13.80 1.66
N PHE A 201 -4.36 -13.05 2.45
CA PHE A 201 -5.17 -11.92 2.02
C PHE A 201 -6.08 -12.27 0.82
N ASN A 202 -6.50 -13.53 0.74
CA ASN A 202 -7.30 -14.09 -0.35
C ASN A 202 -8.58 -14.71 0.21
N PRO A 203 -9.78 -14.21 -0.19
CA PRO A 203 -11.06 -14.70 0.33
C PRO A 203 -11.30 -16.19 0.12
N ALA A 204 -10.94 -16.74 -1.06
CA ALA A 204 -11.14 -18.17 -1.34
C ALA A 204 -10.25 -19.03 -0.42
N LYS A 205 -8.97 -18.65 -0.25
CA LYS A 205 -8.08 -19.35 0.67
C LYS A 205 -8.53 -19.24 2.12
N ALA A 206 -9.02 -18.08 2.53
CA ALA A 206 -9.57 -17.88 3.87
C ALA A 206 -10.83 -18.73 4.11
N GLN A 207 -11.68 -18.92 3.10
CA GLN A 207 -12.82 -19.84 3.18
C GLN A 207 -12.36 -21.27 3.43
N ASP A 208 -11.40 -21.80 2.65
CA ASP A 208 -10.84 -23.16 2.85
C ASP A 208 -10.27 -23.33 4.26
N VAL A 209 -9.51 -22.31 4.74
CA VAL A 209 -8.94 -22.29 6.09
C VAL A 209 -10.05 -22.34 7.15
N ALA A 210 -11.12 -21.55 6.98
CA ALA A 210 -12.23 -21.49 7.91
C ALA A 210 -13.03 -22.78 7.96
N GLU A 211 -13.27 -23.42 6.81
CA GLU A 211 -13.95 -24.74 6.74
C GLU A 211 -13.16 -25.81 7.50
N ASN A 212 -11.83 -25.88 7.29
CA ASN A 212 -10.98 -26.82 8.02
C ASN A 212 -10.90 -26.48 9.53
N MET A 213 -10.85 -25.20 9.87
CA MET A 213 -10.77 -24.71 11.24
C MET A 213 -12.02 -25.12 12.04
N ILE A 214 -13.22 -24.86 11.51
CA ILE A 214 -14.45 -25.16 12.22
C ILE A 214 -14.74 -26.67 12.30
N GLN A 215 -14.28 -27.46 11.32
CA GLN A 215 -14.36 -28.92 11.40
C GLN A 215 -13.47 -29.49 12.51
N SER A 216 -12.27 -28.89 12.70
CA SER A 216 -11.32 -29.33 13.72
C SER A 216 -11.65 -28.79 15.12
N HIS A 217 -12.30 -27.65 15.19
CA HIS A 217 -12.66 -26.94 16.43
C HIS A 217 -14.13 -26.47 16.38
N PRO A 218 -15.10 -27.40 16.50
CA PRO A 218 -16.52 -27.06 16.41
C PRO A 218 -17.04 -26.20 17.57
N ASP A 219 -16.26 -26.09 18.63
CA ASP A 219 -16.48 -25.29 19.84
C ASP A 219 -15.75 -23.94 19.81
N LEU A 220 -15.40 -23.45 18.62
CA LEU A 220 -14.71 -22.18 18.45
C LEU A 220 -15.62 -21.01 18.89
N ASP A 221 -15.09 -20.12 19.77
CA ASP A 221 -15.82 -18.95 20.27
C ASP A 221 -15.57 -17.70 19.42
N TYR A 222 -14.30 -17.49 19.04
CA TYR A 222 -13.86 -16.30 18.33
C TYR A 222 -12.95 -16.62 17.14
N ALA A 223 -12.97 -15.74 16.13
CA ALA A 223 -11.99 -15.73 15.06
C ALA A 223 -11.44 -14.32 14.84
N PHE A 224 -10.11 -14.19 14.84
CA PHE A 224 -9.43 -13.02 14.31
C PHE A 224 -9.10 -13.26 12.84
N VAL A 225 -9.44 -12.31 11.97
CA VAL A 225 -9.21 -12.41 10.52
C VAL A 225 -8.52 -11.14 10.03
N ALA A 226 -7.36 -11.30 9.39
CA ALA A 226 -6.42 -10.22 9.11
C ALA A 226 -6.91 -9.14 8.11
N ASN A 227 -8.06 -9.32 7.45
CA ASN A 227 -8.79 -8.27 6.74
C ASN A 227 -10.27 -8.66 6.54
N GLU A 228 -11.11 -7.67 6.24
CA GLU A 228 -12.55 -7.85 6.08
C GLU A 228 -12.95 -8.69 4.86
N GLU A 229 -12.22 -8.58 3.73
CA GLU A 229 -12.51 -9.40 2.54
C GLU A 229 -12.42 -10.92 2.88
N MET A 230 -11.40 -11.31 3.65
CA MET A 230 -11.29 -12.67 4.19
C MET A 230 -12.36 -12.95 5.23
N ALA A 231 -12.66 -11.98 6.12
CA ALA A 231 -13.63 -12.17 7.20
C ALA A 231 -15.03 -12.48 6.68
N PHE A 232 -15.45 -11.91 5.55
CA PHE A 232 -16.72 -12.25 4.90
C PHE A 232 -16.73 -13.68 4.39
N ALA A 233 -15.63 -14.16 3.83
CA ALA A 233 -15.50 -15.55 3.38
C ALA A 233 -15.48 -16.53 4.56
N VAL A 234 -14.78 -16.17 5.65
CA VAL A 234 -14.77 -16.93 6.92
C VAL A 234 -16.18 -17.00 7.51
N ARG A 235 -16.90 -15.88 7.58
CA ARG A 235 -18.29 -15.86 8.08
C ARG A 235 -19.18 -16.78 7.27
N LYS A 236 -19.08 -16.76 5.95
CA LYS A 236 -19.82 -17.64 5.05
C LYS A 236 -19.53 -19.13 5.33
N ALA A 237 -18.27 -19.50 5.55
CA ALA A 237 -17.86 -20.86 5.86
C ALA A 237 -18.43 -21.31 7.21
N PHE A 238 -18.33 -20.46 8.25
CA PHE A 238 -18.87 -20.76 9.58
C PHE A 238 -20.40 -20.87 9.56
N ASP A 239 -21.10 -20.01 8.83
CA ASP A 239 -22.55 -20.09 8.68
C ASP A 239 -23.01 -21.39 7.99
N ALA A 240 -22.27 -21.81 6.95
CA ALA A 240 -22.52 -23.06 6.24
C ALA A 240 -22.31 -24.30 7.13
N ALA A 241 -21.36 -24.22 8.06
CA ALA A 241 -21.10 -25.26 9.07
C ALA A 241 -22.06 -25.19 10.27
N GLY A 242 -22.97 -24.22 10.33
CA GLY A 242 -23.87 -23.99 11.47
C GLY A 242 -23.25 -23.26 12.65
N ALA A 243 -22.00 -22.84 12.55
CA ALA A 243 -21.23 -22.15 13.61
C ALA A 243 -21.51 -20.62 13.60
N LYS A 244 -22.79 -20.25 13.67
CA LYS A 244 -23.26 -18.86 13.57
C LYS A 244 -22.86 -18.01 14.77
N ASP A 245 -22.62 -18.63 15.92
CA ASP A 245 -22.29 -17.95 17.17
C ASP A 245 -20.82 -17.56 17.29
N VAL A 246 -19.95 -18.07 16.40
CA VAL A 246 -18.53 -17.65 16.36
C VAL A 246 -18.43 -16.16 16.05
N LYS A 247 -17.86 -15.39 16.97
CA LYS A 247 -17.68 -13.95 16.83
C LYS A 247 -16.40 -13.64 16.05
N ILE A 248 -16.50 -12.85 14.99
CA ILE A 248 -15.36 -12.49 14.13
C ILE A 248 -14.95 -11.06 14.41
N VAL A 249 -13.67 -10.83 14.73
CA VAL A 249 -13.02 -9.53 14.74
C VAL A 249 -12.09 -9.40 13.55
N SER A 250 -11.96 -8.19 12.98
CA SER A 250 -11.23 -8.00 11.74
C SER A 250 -10.61 -6.60 11.61
N VAL A 251 -10.07 -6.31 10.45
CA VAL A 251 -9.27 -5.12 10.18
C VAL A 251 -9.68 -4.51 8.85
N ASN A 252 -9.68 -3.22 8.78
CA ASN A 252 -9.77 -2.24 7.71
C ASN A 252 -10.77 -1.13 8.01
N GLY A 253 -12.01 -1.43 8.43
CA GLY A 253 -13.05 -0.43 8.64
C GLY A 253 -13.68 0.07 7.33
N THR A 254 -13.85 -0.83 6.35
CA THR A 254 -14.54 -0.52 5.10
C THR A 254 -16.02 -0.21 5.36
N GLU A 255 -16.67 0.46 4.42
CA GLU A 255 -18.10 0.70 4.50
C GLU A 255 -18.90 -0.61 4.66
N GLU A 256 -18.47 -1.70 3.98
CA GLU A 256 -19.07 -3.03 4.13
C GLU A 256 -18.74 -3.65 5.49
N GLY A 257 -17.50 -3.49 5.98
CA GLY A 257 -17.09 -3.95 7.31
C GLY A 257 -17.88 -3.29 8.43
N VAL A 258 -18.05 -1.97 8.36
CA VAL A 258 -18.90 -1.20 9.31
C VAL A 258 -20.35 -1.64 9.25
N ALA A 259 -20.89 -1.88 8.04
CA ALA A 259 -22.24 -2.45 7.88
C ALA A 259 -22.32 -3.86 8.46
N ALA A 260 -21.29 -4.69 8.30
CA ALA A 260 -21.24 -6.04 8.86
C ALA A 260 -21.14 -6.04 10.41
N VAL A 261 -20.47 -5.06 11.00
CA VAL A 261 -20.51 -4.85 12.46
C VAL A 261 -21.91 -4.46 12.92
N LYS A 262 -22.58 -3.57 12.18
CA LYS A 262 -23.95 -3.15 12.48
C LYS A 262 -24.94 -4.31 12.48
N ASP A 263 -24.87 -5.18 11.47
CA ASP A 263 -25.81 -6.32 11.31
C ASP A 263 -25.37 -7.58 12.07
N GLY A 264 -24.16 -7.60 12.64
CA GLY A 264 -23.65 -8.67 13.49
C GLY A 264 -22.93 -9.80 12.76
N ARG A 265 -22.65 -9.66 11.44
CA ARG A 265 -21.76 -10.57 10.71
C ARG A 265 -20.33 -10.50 11.21
N LEU A 266 -19.89 -9.31 11.62
CA LEU A 266 -18.65 -9.06 12.36
C LEU A 266 -18.97 -8.53 13.75
N ALA A 267 -18.14 -8.85 14.71
CA ALA A 267 -18.29 -8.39 16.08
C ALA A 267 -17.63 -7.00 16.29
N ALA A 268 -16.46 -6.82 15.69
CA ALA A 268 -15.72 -5.57 15.64
C ALA A 268 -14.79 -5.53 14.42
N THR A 269 -14.31 -4.33 14.09
CA THR A 269 -13.23 -4.14 13.11
C THR A 269 -12.35 -2.96 13.53
N VAL A 270 -11.04 -3.07 13.37
CA VAL A 270 -10.13 -1.94 13.60
C VAL A 270 -9.95 -1.18 12.29
N ALA A 271 -10.49 0.02 12.24
CA ALA A 271 -10.41 0.89 11.07
C ALA A 271 -9.02 1.55 10.98
N ASN A 272 -8.42 1.47 9.79
CA ASN A 272 -7.21 2.14 9.35
C ASN A 272 -7.42 2.62 7.90
N SER A 273 -7.82 3.85 7.73
CA SER A 273 -8.31 4.39 6.45
C SER A 273 -7.25 4.39 5.35
N ALA A 274 -7.48 3.62 4.28
CA ALA A 274 -6.65 3.64 3.07
C ALA A 274 -6.63 5.04 2.42
N MET A 275 -7.75 5.77 2.49
CA MET A 275 -7.84 7.15 2.02
C MET A 275 -6.89 8.06 2.82
N THR A 276 -6.91 7.98 4.15
CA THR A 276 -6.02 8.79 5.02
C THR A 276 -4.55 8.46 4.76
N ILE A 277 -4.21 7.17 4.59
CA ILE A 277 -2.83 6.75 4.27
C ILE A 277 -2.35 7.41 2.97
N GLY A 278 -3.13 7.29 1.89
CA GLY A 278 -2.77 7.82 0.58
C GLY A 278 -2.66 9.35 0.56
N GLN A 279 -3.62 10.04 1.17
CA GLN A 279 -3.60 11.49 1.30
C GLN A 279 -2.39 11.98 2.11
N THR A 280 -2.10 11.35 3.25
CA THR A 280 -0.95 11.68 4.08
C THR A 280 0.36 11.45 3.31
N ALA A 281 0.46 10.32 2.60
CA ALA A 281 1.66 10.00 1.83
C ALA A 281 1.97 11.06 0.76
N VAL A 282 0.99 11.46 -0.02
CA VAL A 282 1.19 12.48 -1.08
C VAL A 282 1.48 13.86 -0.48
N LYS A 283 0.66 14.32 0.49
CA LYS A 283 0.86 15.63 1.15
C LYS A 283 2.24 15.75 1.76
N ASN A 284 2.67 14.72 2.49
CA ASN A 284 3.96 14.75 3.16
C ASN A 284 5.11 14.61 2.17
N THR A 285 4.98 13.76 1.13
CA THR A 285 6.00 13.64 0.09
C THR A 285 6.23 14.99 -0.59
N VAL A 286 5.19 15.64 -1.09
CA VAL A 286 5.30 16.96 -1.73
C VAL A 286 5.83 18.01 -0.74
N GLY A 287 5.30 18.03 0.49
CA GLY A 287 5.76 18.98 1.51
C GLY A 287 7.22 18.80 1.91
N LEU A 288 7.72 17.56 2.01
CA LEU A 288 9.13 17.28 2.33
C LEU A 288 10.07 17.59 1.15
N LEU A 289 9.64 17.35 -0.09
CA LEU A 289 10.38 17.78 -1.29
C LEU A 289 10.54 19.29 -1.33
N ASP A 290 9.48 20.03 -1.03
CA ASP A 290 9.46 21.50 -0.96
C ASP A 290 10.13 22.05 0.31
N LYS A 291 10.58 21.19 1.22
CA LYS A 291 11.16 21.56 2.53
C LYS A 291 10.22 22.45 3.36
N LYS A 292 8.91 22.20 3.28
CA LYS A 292 7.90 22.93 4.07
C LYS A 292 8.11 22.66 5.56
N GLU A 293 8.07 23.71 6.36
CA GLU A 293 8.11 23.58 7.82
C GLU A 293 6.84 22.90 8.36
N GLY A 294 7.00 22.11 9.42
CA GLY A 294 5.87 21.44 10.10
C GLY A 294 5.35 20.18 9.43
N VAL A 295 6.06 19.67 8.41
CA VAL A 295 5.73 18.36 7.82
C VAL A 295 6.50 17.26 8.55
N ASP A 296 5.75 16.34 9.16
CA ASP A 296 6.36 15.21 9.88
C ASP A 296 6.96 14.20 8.91
N LYS A 297 8.19 13.77 9.19
CA LYS A 297 8.86 12.70 8.45
C LYS A 297 8.11 11.37 8.62
N ILE A 298 7.58 11.12 9.81
CA ILE A 298 6.80 9.92 10.14
C ILE A 298 5.44 10.38 10.66
N SER A 299 4.37 9.90 10.04
CA SER A 299 3.00 10.19 10.44
C SER A 299 2.29 8.91 10.83
N ASP A 300 1.84 8.81 12.07
CA ASP A 300 1.02 7.70 12.54
C ASP A 300 -0.42 7.86 12.03
N ILE A 301 -0.93 6.81 11.40
CA ILE A 301 -2.31 6.78 10.92
C ILE A 301 -3.25 6.46 12.07
N PRO A 302 -4.30 7.26 12.29
CA PRO A 302 -5.27 7.04 13.36
C PRO A 302 -5.97 5.69 13.23
N LEU A 303 -6.14 5.00 14.37
CA LEU A 303 -6.83 3.73 14.48
C LEU A 303 -8.12 3.90 15.28
N VAL A 304 -9.21 3.30 14.83
CA VAL A 304 -10.50 3.27 15.53
C VAL A 304 -10.99 1.83 15.63
N LEU A 305 -11.16 1.32 16.86
CA LEU A 305 -11.88 0.06 17.07
C LEU A 305 -13.38 0.34 16.88
N VAL A 306 -13.94 -0.11 15.78
CA VAL A 306 -15.35 0.06 15.44
C VAL A 306 -16.15 -1.13 15.98
N THR A 307 -17.17 -0.81 16.77
CA THR A 307 -18.11 -1.74 17.36
C THR A 307 -19.54 -1.27 17.09
N LYS A 308 -20.55 -2.02 17.53
CA LYS A 308 -21.96 -1.59 17.40
C LYS A 308 -22.25 -0.24 18.09
N ASP A 309 -21.45 0.12 19.10
CA ASP A 309 -21.71 1.29 19.94
C ASP A 309 -21.17 2.60 19.33
N ASN A 310 -20.24 2.50 18.35
CA ASN A 310 -19.55 3.67 17.79
C ASN A 310 -19.37 3.65 16.27
N LEU A 311 -20.31 3.08 15.54
CA LEU A 311 -20.26 2.94 14.06
C LEU A 311 -19.96 4.27 13.33
N SER A 312 -20.43 5.40 13.88
CA SER A 312 -20.24 6.73 13.29
C SER A 312 -18.80 7.27 13.44
N GLU A 313 -17.96 6.64 14.25
CA GLU A 313 -16.56 7.03 14.45
C GLU A 313 -15.65 6.43 13.38
N ALA A 314 -16.14 5.47 12.58
CA ALA A 314 -15.38 4.90 11.49
C ALA A 314 -15.00 5.99 10.48
N PRO A 315 -13.69 6.16 10.18
CA PRO A 315 -13.27 7.11 9.16
C PRO A 315 -13.72 6.63 7.77
N GLN A 316 -13.85 7.55 6.82
CA GLN A 316 -14.04 7.16 5.43
C GLN A 316 -12.85 6.31 4.96
N TYR A 317 -13.13 5.11 4.47
CA TYR A 317 -12.08 4.15 4.13
C TYR A 317 -11.50 4.38 2.72
N CYS A 318 -12.37 4.60 1.76
CA CYS A 318 -12.02 4.72 0.35
C CYS A 318 -12.51 6.07 -0.21
N PRO A 319 -11.78 6.72 -1.10
CA PRO A 319 -12.29 7.87 -1.84
C PRO A 319 -13.55 7.49 -2.65
N LYS A 320 -14.48 8.44 -2.74
CA LYS A 320 -15.72 8.28 -3.51
C LYS A 320 -15.48 8.41 -5.00
#